data_0e5df07c5a3325c78ee48769eea38cb4
#
_entry.id   0e5df07c5a3325c78ee48769eea38cb4
#
_cell.length_a   1.000
_cell.length_b   1.000
_cell.length_c   1.000
_cell.angle_alpha   90.00
_cell.angle_beta   90.00
_cell.angle_gamma   90.00
#
_symmetry.space_group_name_H-M   'P 1'
#
loop_
_entity.id
_entity.type
_entity.pdbx_description
1 polymer ?
#
loop_
_entity_poly.entity_id
_entity_poly.type
_entity_poly.pdbx_seq_one_letter_code
_entity_poly.pdbx_strand_id
1 'polypeptide(L)'
;MSNASALTPQEVQRLNATFESAHPTEIIRWAVETFRPNVALTSSFGTDSAAILHMALSVDPHISIRTVDTGFLFPETLHHMADLTRRLHLNLTVYRTTLDDATIERLKRQHPTQPIDDNYCCGAYKRAATERALAGVRCWIAGLMREEAATRRETPIVEGLSNGIVKVAPLAAWTAKQVHAYMTQHRLPYHPLWFQGYTSIGCALHTQKPVDPNDPRSGRWAGQGKTECGIHEIGKPPAPPTSGPKTP
;
A
#
# COMPACT_ATOMS: atom_id res chain seq x y z
N MET A 1 -25.40 -14.02 -11.73
CA MET A 1 -24.28 -13.13 -11.38
C MET A 1 -24.74 -12.34 -10.18
N SER A 2 -24.29 -12.68 -8.99
CA SER A 2 -24.69 -12.00 -7.75
C SER A 2 -24.20 -10.56 -7.79
N ASN A 3 -25.13 -9.61 -7.88
CA ASN A 3 -24.87 -8.19 -7.62
C ASN A 3 -24.61 -8.07 -6.11
N ALA A 4 -23.36 -8.28 -5.67
CA ALA A 4 -23.03 -7.98 -4.29
C ALA A 4 -23.27 -6.47 -4.10
N SER A 5 -24.35 -6.15 -3.41
CA SER A 5 -24.75 -4.80 -3.00
C SER A 5 -23.58 -4.14 -2.25
N ALA A 6 -23.47 -2.82 -2.30
CA ALA A 6 -22.51 -2.10 -1.45
C ALA A 6 -22.78 -2.47 0.01
N LEU A 7 -21.72 -2.70 0.80
CA LEU A 7 -21.87 -3.01 2.22
C LEU A 7 -22.54 -1.84 2.95
N THR A 8 -23.52 -2.14 3.79
CA THR A 8 -24.13 -1.15 4.66
C THR A 8 -23.17 -0.74 5.78
N PRO A 9 -23.33 0.45 6.38
CA PRO A 9 -22.52 0.85 7.55
C PRO A 9 -22.55 -0.15 8.71
N GLN A 10 -23.71 -0.77 8.96
CA GLN A 10 -23.86 -1.80 9.98
C GLN A 10 -23.09 -3.07 9.67
N GLU A 11 -23.08 -3.51 8.40
CA GLU A 11 -22.27 -4.65 7.96
C GLU A 11 -20.77 -4.35 8.09
N VAL A 12 -20.33 -3.16 7.70
CA VAL A 12 -18.93 -2.72 7.86
C VAL A 12 -18.53 -2.74 9.34
N GLN A 13 -19.37 -2.20 10.23
CA GLN A 13 -19.10 -2.19 11.67
C GLN A 13 -19.00 -3.62 12.23
N ARG A 14 -19.93 -4.50 11.87
CA ARG A 14 -19.92 -5.91 12.28
C ARG A 14 -18.68 -6.64 11.79
N LEU A 15 -18.30 -6.44 10.52
CA LEU A 15 -17.11 -7.05 9.93
C LEU A 15 -15.83 -6.60 10.63
N ASN A 16 -15.68 -5.31 10.91
CA ASN A 16 -14.53 -4.79 11.65
C ASN A 16 -14.43 -5.42 13.05
N ALA A 17 -15.54 -5.52 13.78
CA ALA A 17 -15.55 -6.17 15.09
C ALA A 17 -15.19 -7.65 15.01
N THR A 18 -15.70 -8.37 14.02
CA THR A 18 -15.40 -9.80 13.81
C THR A 18 -13.94 -10.03 13.42
N PHE A 19 -13.39 -9.17 12.58
CA PHE A 19 -12.05 -9.34 12.02
C PHE A 19 -10.91 -8.82 12.91
N GLU A 20 -11.22 -8.09 13.98
CA GLU A 20 -10.19 -7.51 14.85
C GLU A 20 -9.23 -8.57 15.43
N SER A 21 -9.73 -9.76 15.71
CA SER A 21 -8.94 -10.90 16.20
C SER A 21 -8.72 -12.02 15.17
N ALA A 22 -9.24 -11.85 13.94
CA ALA A 22 -9.14 -12.87 12.91
C ALA A 22 -7.73 -12.93 12.30
N HIS A 23 -7.34 -14.13 11.85
CA HIS A 23 -6.10 -14.26 11.09
C HIS A 23 -6.26 -13.59 9.70
N PRO A 24 -5.24 -12.87 9.19
CA PRO A 24 -5.33 -12.16 7.89
C PRO A 24 -5.80 -13.02 6.71
N THR A 25 -5.45 -14.30 6.68
CA THR A 25 -5.92 -15.22 5.63
C THR A 25 -7.43 -15.46 5.67
N GLU A 26 -8.08 -15.37 6.82
CA GLU A 26 -9.54 -15.48 6.96
C GLU A 26 -10.21 -14.23 6.37
N ILE A 27 -9.63 -13.06 6.66
CA ILE A 27 -10.09 -11.78 6.12
C ILE A 27 -9.95 -11.74 4.59
N ILE A 28 -8.80 -12.20 4.08
CA ILE A 28 -8.54 -12.31 2.64
C ILE A 28 -9.53 -13.29 2.00
N ARG A 29 -9.78 -14.44 2.64
CA ARG A 29 -10.74 -15.44 2.15
C ARG A 29 -12.13 -14.85 2.01
N TRP A 30 -12.62 -14.17 3.05
CA TRP A 30 -13.90 -13.47 2.98
C TRP A 30 -13.95 -12.46 1.82
N ALA A 31 -12.90 -11.66 1.65
CA ALA A 31 -12.83 -10.68 0.56
C ALA A 31 -12.88 -11.35 -0.82
N VAL A 32 -12.11 -12.44 -1.00
CA VAL A 32 -12.08 -13.19 -2.26
C VAL A 32 -13.43 -13.84 -2.54
N GLU A 33 -14.02 -14.54 -1.58
CA GLU A 33 -15.30 -15.24 -1.74
C GLU A 33 -16.46 -14.28 -2.02
N THR A 34 -16.43 -13.09 -1.39
CA THR A 34 -17.50 -12.09 -1.53
C THR A 34 -17.44 -11.33 -2.87
N PHE A 35 -16.21 -11.01 -3.35
CA PHE A 35 -16.05 -10.04 -4.44
C PHE A 35 -15.46 -10.61 -5.73
N ARG A 36 -15.11 -11.90 -5.78
CA ARG A 36 -14.61 -12.54 -7.01
C ARG A 36 -15.61 -12.34 -8.16
N PRO A 37 -15.17 -12.06 -9.38
CA PRO A 37 -13.76 -11.92 -9.83
C PRO A 37 -13.16 -10.53 -9.65
N ASN A 38 -13.87 -9.56 -9.05
CA ASN A 38 -13.53 -8.15 -8.99
C ASN A 38 -12.71 -7.77 -7.73
N VAL A 39 -11.87 -8.68 -7.23
CA VAL A 39 -10.95 -8.44 -6.13
C VAL A 39 -9.53 -8.29 -6.64
N ALA A 40 -8.79 -7.32 -6.09
CA ALA A 40 -7.36 -7.16 -6.38
C ALA A 40 -6.60 -6.76 -5.13
N LEU A 41 -5.37 -7.27 -5.01
CA LEU A 41 -4.41 -6.84 -4.00
C LEU A 41 -3.42 -5.87 -4.64
N THR A 42 -3.21 -4.70 -4.02
CA THR A 42 -2.14 -3.80 -4.43
C THR A 42 -0.93 -3.98 -3.53
N SER A 43 0.26 -4.07 -4.13
CA SER A 43 1.53 -4.16 -3.42
C SER A 43 2.48 -3.06 -3.87
N SER A 44 3.20 -2.46 -2.91
CA SER A 44 4.33 -1.57 -3.18
C SER A 44 5.67 -2.31 -3.23
N PHE A 45 5.67 -3.61 -2.98
CA PHE A 45 6.87 -4.44 -2.85
C PHE A 45 7.89 -3.89 -1.83
N GLY A 46 7.39 -3.27 -0.76
CA GLY A 46 8.19 -2.83 0.38
C GLY A 46 8.59 -3.98 1.31
N THR A 47 9.06 -3.63 2.52
CA THR A 47 9.66 -4.57 3.50
C THR A 47 8.80 -5.78 3.80
N ASP A 48 7.49 -5.60 3.99
CA ASP A 48 6.57 -6.62 4.50
C ASP A 48 5.65 -7.20 3.42
N SER A 49 5.83 -6.78 2.18
CA SER A 49 4.95 -7.15 1.06
C SER A 49 4.89 -8.65 0.81
N ALA A 50 5.98 -9.38 1.05
CA ALA A 50 6.03 -10.82 0.84
C ALA A 50 5.02 -11.58 1.71
N ALA A 51 4.75 -11.10 2.94
CA ALA A 51 3.81 -11.72 3.86
C ALA A 51 2.38 -11.69 3.31
N ILE A 52 1.88 -10.51 2.95
CA ILE A 52 0.49 -10.38 2.45
C ILE A 52 0.31 -11.05 1.09
N LEU A 53 1.33 -11.00 0.22
CA LEU A 53 1.31 -11.69 -1.06
C LEU A 53 1.19 -13.21 -0.87
N HIS A 54 2.01 -13.79 0.00
CA HIS A 54 1.96 -15.21 0.32
C HIS A 54 0.62 -15.63 0.94
N MET A 55 0.09 -14.84 1.89
CA MET A 55 -1.22 -15.09 2.48
C MET A 55 -2.34 -15.05 1.43
N ALA A 56 -2.30 -14.08 0.52
CA ALA A 56 -3.31 -13.95 -0.54
C ALA A 56 -3.28 -15.14 -1.50
N LEU A 57 -2.10 -15.59 -1.90
CA LEU A 57 -1.93 -16.76 -2.77
C LEU A 57 -2.33 -18.07 -2.10
N SER A 58 -2.19 -18.19 -0.77
CA SER A 58 -2.68 -19.36 -0.03
C SER A 58 -4.20 -19.49 -0.04
N VAL A 59 -4.90 -18.37 -0.30
CA VAL A 59 -6.37 -18.32 -0.44
C VAL A 59 -6.80 -18.47 -1.90
N ASP A 60 -6.17 -17.72 -2.79
CA ASP A 60 -6.43 -17.75 -4.24
C ASP A 60 -5.12 -17.62 -5.02
N PRO A 61 -4.61 -18.73 -5.58
CA PRO A 61 -3.37 -18.71 -6.36
C PRO A 61 -3.41 -17.80 -7.60
N HIS A 62 -4.61 -17.41 -8.04
CA HIS A 62 -4.80 -16.58 -9.23
C HIS A 62 -5.26 -15.16 -8.91
N ILE A 63 -5.26 -14.76 -7.65
CA ILE A 63 -5.65 -13.41 -7.24
C ILE A 63 -4.90 -12.35 -8.05
N SER A 64 -5.63 -11.32 -8.52
CA SER A 64 -5.02 -10.21 -9.25
C SER A 64 -4.11 -9.39 -8.33
N ILE A 65 -2.82 -9.38 -8.60
CA ILE A 65 -1.84 -8.51 -7.92
C ILE A 65 -1.56 -7.32 -8.81
N ARG A 66 -1.67 -6.12 -8.24
CA ARG A 66 -1.46 -4.87 -8.99
C ARG A 66 -0.42 -4.00 -8.30
N THR A 67 0.46 -3.39 -9.06
CA THR A 67 1.44 -2.44 -8.54
C THR A 67 1.51 -1.20 -9.40
N VAL A 68 1.98 -0.11 -8.81
CA VAL A 68 2.22 1.15 -9.51
C VAL A 68 3.73 1.38 -9.59
N ASP A 69 4.25 1.42 -10.81
CA ASP A 69 5.60 1.89 -11.08
C ASP A 69 5.56 3.38 -11.41
N THR A 70 6.10 4.18 -10.52
CA THR A 70 6.19 5.62 -10.64
C THR A 70 7.39 6.09 -11.48
N GLY A 71 8.27 5.17 -11.89
CA GLY A 71 9.58 5.48 -12.49
C GLY A 71 10.65 5.88 -11.46
N PHE A 72 10.27 6.00 -10.18
CA PHE A 72 11.16 6.41 -9.08
C PHE A 72 11.33 5.32 -8.02
N LEU A 73 11.04 4.07 -8.34
CA LEU A 73 11.32 2.96 -7.44
C LEU A 73 12.82 2.71 -7.37
N PHE A 74 13.28 2.22 -6.22
CA PHE A 74 14.66 1.76 -6.09
C PHE A 74 14.92 0.57 -7.05
N PRO A 75 16.12 0.45 -7.61
CA PRO A 75 16.51 -0.74 -8.36
C PRO A 75 16.29 -2.02 -7.56
N GLU A 76 16.59 -1.99 -6.26
CA GLU A 76 16.37 -3.10 -5.32
C GLU A 76 14.88 -3.47 -5.20
N THR A 77 13.97 -2.48 -5.25
CA THR A 77 12.52 -2.73 -5.25
C THR A 77 12.08 -3.41 -6.53
N LEU A 78 12.58 -2.97 -7.69
CA LEU A 78 12.30 -3.59 -8.98
C LEU A 78 12.81 -5.03 -9.03
N HIS A 79 14.02 -5.26 -8.51
CA HIS A 79 14.61 -6.60 -8.41
C HIS A 79 13.80 -7.50 -7.47
N HIS A 80 13.44 -7.01 -6.30
CA HIS A 80 12.61 -7.72 -5.32
C HIS A 80 11.23 -8.07 -5.88
N MET A 81 10.60 -7.15 -6.60
CA MET A 81 9.34 -7.38 -7.31
C MET A 81 9.47 -8.52 -8.32
N ALA A 82 10.52 -8.52 -9.14
CA ALA A 82 10.77 -9.57 -10.13
C ALA A 82 11.05 -10.94 -9.46
N ASP A 83 11.80 -10.94 -8.36
CA ASP A 83 12.11 -12.16 -7.59
C ASP A 83 10.86 -12.75 -6.94
N LEU A 84 10.05 -11.92 -6.24
CA LEU A 84 8.78 -12.38 -5.67
C LEU A 84 7.81 -12.87 -6.74
N THR A 85 7.71 -12.17 -7.86
CA THR A 85 6.84 -12.58 -8.98
C THR A 85 7.21 -13.97 -9.48
N ARG A 86 8.50 -14.25 -9.66
CA ARG A 86 8.98 -15.55 -10.10
C ARG A 86 8.79 -16.63 -9.04
N ARG A 87 9.15 -16.36 -7.77
CA ARG A 87 9.11 -17.36 -6.68
C ARG A 87 7.69 -17.73 -6.27
N LEU A 88 6.79 -16.75 -6.24
CA LEU A 88 5.41 -16.92 -5.80
C LEU A 88 4.44 -17.10 -6.97
N HIS A 89 4.91 -17.07 -8.22
CA HIS A 89 4.08 -17.16 -9.44
C HIS A 89 2.94 -16.12 -9.45
N LEU A 90 3.28 -14.84 -9.13
CA LEU A 90 2.29 -13.78 -9.01
C LEU A 90 1.57 -13.50 -10.34
N ASN A 91 0.24 -13.42 -10.30
CA ASN A 91 -0.57 -12.83 -11.38
C ASN A 91 -0.48 -11.30 -11.29
N LEU A 92 0.70 -10.75 -11.65
CA LEU A 92 1.07 -9.35 -11.47
C LEU A 92 0.79 -8.51 -12.70
N THR A 93 0.11 -7.38 -12.49
CA THR A 93 -0.02 -6.30 -13.48
C THR A 93 0.66 -5.04 -12.95
N VAL A 94 1.57 -4.46 -13.75
CA VAL A 94 2.29 -3.23 -13.43
C VAL A 94 1.64 -2.04 -14.14
N TYR A 95 1.18 -1.07 -13.39
CA TYR A 95 0.60 0.19 -13.89
C TYR A 95 1.64 1.29 -13.82
N ARG A 96 2.20 1.66 -14.98
CA ARG A 96 3.22 2.71 -15.04
C ARG A 96 2.60 4.10 -14.94
N THR A 97 3.38 5.03 -14.41
CA THR A 97 3.07 6.47 -14.48
C THR A 97 2.90 6.91 -15.93
N THR A 98 2.22 8.05 -16.14
CA THR A 98 2.08 8.68 -17.46
C THR A 98 3.26 9.60 -17.78
N LEU A 99 4.23 9.75 -16.87
CA LEU A 99 5.48 10.48 -17.16
C LEU A 99 6.30 9.72 -18.19
N ASP A 100 6.85 10.45 -19.15
CA ASP A 100 7.84 9.91 -20.08
C ASP A 100 9.21 9.71 -19.42
N ASP A 101 10.02 8.83 -20.00
CA ASP A 101 11.31 8.46 -19.43
C ASP A 101 12.28 9.67 -19.36
N ALA A 102 12.23 10.61 -20.32
CA ALA A 102 13.09 11.79 -20.30
C ALA A 102 12.75 12.71 -19.12
N THR A 103 11.46 12.87 -18.82
CA THR A 103 11.00 13.63 -17.65
C THR A 103 11.42 12.93 -16.35
N ILE A 104 11.26 11.61 -16.26
CA ILE A 104 11.70 10.81 -15.10
C ILE A 104 13.19 10.99 -14.86
N GLU A 105 14.03 10.84 -15.88
CA GLU A 105 15.49 10.99 -15.77
C GLU A 105 15.89 12.42 -15.42
N ARG A 106 15.21 13.44 -15.96
CA ARG A 106 15.44 14.83 -15.57
C ARG A 106 15.14 15.06 -14.09
N LEU A 107 14.01 14.56 -13.59
CA LEU A 107 13.60 14.69 -12.19
C LEU A 107 14.57 13.96 -11.25
N LYS A 108 15.03 12.77 -11.61
CA LYS A 108 16.05 12.04 -10.84
C LYS A 108 17.34 12.86 -10.68
N ARG A 109 17.79 13.50 -11.77
CA ARG A 109 19.01 14.35 -11.73
C ARG A 109 18.83 15.61 -10.90
N GLN A 110 17.64 16.20 -10.88
CA GLN A 110 17.34 17.41 -10.10
C GLN A 110 17.17 17.13 -8.61
N HIS A 111 16.69 15.98 -8.24
CA HIS A 111 16.27 15.65 -6.88
C HIS A 111 17.30 15.93 -5.78
N PRO A 112 18.62 15.66 -5.92
CA PRO A 112 19.56 15.90 -4.85
C PRO A 112 19.71 17.38 -4.45
N THR A 113 19.40 18.29 -5.39
CA THR A 113 19.60 19.74 -5.21
C THR A 113 18.30 20.54 -5.13
N GLN A 114 17.22 19.99 -5.67
CA GLN A 114 15.91 20.65 -5.69
C GLN A 114 14.84 19.63 -5.28
N PRO A 115 14.14 19.85 -4.14
CA PRO A 115 13.01 19.02 -3.76
C PRO A 115 11.97 18.99 -4.89
N ILE A 116 11.54 17.80 -5.27
CA ILE A 116 10.44 17.66 -6.24
C ILE A 116 9.15 17.94 -5.50
N ASP A 117 8.31 18.79 -6.07
CA ASP A 117 6.97 19.03 -5.53
C ASP A 117 6.21 17.69 -5.43
N ASP A 118 5.87 17.34 -4.20
CA ASP A 118 5.15 16.12 -3.86
C ASP A 118 3.79 16.01 -4.55
N ASN A 119 3.14 17.14 -4.83
CA ASN A 119 1.88 17.17 -5.57
C ASN A 119 2.09 16.73 -7.02
N TYR A 120 3.26 17.01 -7.58
CA TYR A 120 3.61 16.56 -8.91
C TYR A 120 3.82 15.04 -8.99
N CYS A 121 4.63 14.47 -8.11
CA CYS A 121 4.96 13.04 -8.13
C CYS A 121 3.87 12.16 -7.50
N CYS A 122 3.52 12.44 -6.24
CA CYS A 122 2.58 11.62 -5.47
C CYS A 122 1.11 11.94 -5.78
N GLY A 123 0.79 13.21 -5.93
CA GLY A 123 -0.57 13.67 -6.16
C GLY A 123 -1.09 13.30 -7.55
N ALA A 124 -0.52 13.88 -8.61
CA ALA A 124 -1.06 13.71 -9.96
C ALA A 124 -0.73 12.32 -10.53
N TYR A 125 0.55 11.95 -10.59
CA TYR A 125 0.97 10.78 -11.38
C TYR A 125 0.78 9.44 -10.67
N LYS A 126 1.15 9.34 -9.39
CA LYS A 126 0.97 8.10 -8.64
C LYS A 126 -0.50 7.82 -8.39
N ARG A 127 -1.28 8.85 -8.05
CA ARG A 127 -2.72 8.74 -7.84
C ARG A 127 -3.43 8.28 -9.12
N ALA A 128 -3.20 8.94 -10.26
CA ALA A 128 -3.80 8.56 -11.54
C ALA A 128 -3.45 7.12 -11.95
N ALA A 129 -2.20 6.69 -11.74
CA ALA A 129 -1.81 5.31 -12.01
C ALA A 129 -2.50 4.32 -11.05
N THR A 130 -2.71 4.69 -9.78
CA THR A 130 -3.43 3.87 -8.81
C THR A 130 -4.93 3.79 -9.16
N GLU A 131 -5.55 4.88 -9.60
CA GLU A 131 -6.94 4.89 -10.06
C GLU A 131 -7.13 3.95 -11.26
N ARG A 132 -6.19 3.96 -12.22
CA ARG A 132 -6.20 2.96 -13.31
C ARG A 132 -6.00 1.54 -12.78
N ALA A 133 -5.13 1.36 -11.80
CA ALA A 133 -4.92 0.06 -11.16
C ALA A 133 -6.16 -0.43 -10.38
N LEU A 134 -7.05 0.45 -9.98
CA LEU A 134 -8.30 0.11 -9.29
C LEU A 134 -9.52 0.07 -10.22
N ALA A 135 -9.35 0.35 -11.51
CA ALA A 135 -10.45 0.28 -12.47
C ALA A 135 -11.03 -1.14 -12.53
N GLY A 136 -12.36 -1.26 -12.42
CA GLY A 136 -13.08 -2.53 -12.39
C GLY A 136 -12.95 -3.33 -11.10
N VAL A 137 -12.24 -2.83 -10.09
CA VAL A 137 -12.11 -3.46 -8.77
C VAL A 137 -13.30 -3.10 -7.90
N ARG A 138 -13.87 -4.08 -7.24
CA ARG A 138 -14.91 -3.91 -6.22
C ARG A 138 -14.38 -4.11 -4.80
N CYS A 139 -13.33 -4.93 -4.66
CA CYS A 139 -12.62 -5.11 -3.39
C CYS A 139 -11.13 -4.87 -3.59
N TRP A 140 -10.62 -3.89 -2.88
CA TRP A 140 -9.20 -3.49 -2.86
C TRP A 140 -8.53 -3.97 -1.59
N ILE A 141 -7.71 -5.01 -1.69
CA ILE A 141 -6.87 -5.49 -0.58
C ILE A 141 -5.57 -4.67 -0.55
N ALA A 142 -5.22 -4.12 0.61
CA ALA A 142 -4.03 -3.32 0.84
C ALA A 142 -3.29 -3.78 2.10
N GLY A 143 -1.96 -3.86 2.03
CA GLY A 143 -1.10 -4.30 3.14
C GLY A 143 -0.80 -3.18 4.14
N LEU A 144 -1.83 -2.58 4.73
CA LEU A 144 -1.69 -1.53 5.74
C LEU A 144 -1.67 -2.14 7.14
N MET A 145 -0.78 -1.63 8.00
CA MET A 145 -0.75 -1.92 9.43
C MET A 145 -0.93 -0.64 10.24
N ARG A 146 -1.69 -0.71 11.34
CA ARG A 146 -1.91 0.44 12.25
C ARG A 146 -0.63 0.87 12.95
N GLU A 147 0.26 -0.07 13.23
CA GLU A 147 1.54 0.16 13.92
C GLU A 147 2.53 0.97 13.08
N GLU A 148 2.41 0.95 11.74
CA GLU A 148 3.41 1.58 10.86
C GLU A 148 3.49 3.12 10.97
N ALA A 149 2.39 3.78 11.34
CA ALA A 149 2.37 5.24 11.45
C ALA A 149 1.23 5.73 12.34
N ALA A 150 1.42 6.88 12.99
CA ALA A 150 0.38 7.53 13.76
C ALA A 150 -0.89 7.81 12.93
N THR A 151 -0.71 8.17 11.67
CA THR A 151 -1.82 8.41 10.71
C THR A 151 -2.63 7.15 10.37
N ARG A 152 -2.12 5.97 10.71
CA ARG A 152 -2.76 4.68 10.40
C ARG A 152 -3.42 4.02 11.60
N ARG A 153 -3.28 4.57 12.80
CA ARG A 153 -3.79 3.96 14.05
C ARG A 153 -5.25 3.58 13.99
N GLU A 154 -6.06 4.40 13.30
CA GLU A 154 -7.50 4.19 13.15
C GLU A 154 -7.88 3.50 11.83
N THR A 155 -6.91 2.90 11.12
CA THR A 155 -7.21 2.20 9.86
C THR A 155 -8.17 1.04 10.14
N PRO A 156 -9.39 1.05 9.55
CA PRO A 156 -10.30 -0.07 9.69
C PRO A 156 -9.84 -1.25 8.84
N ILE A 157 -10.21 -2.46 9.25
CA ILE A 157 -9.94 -3.67 8.47
C ILE A 157 -10.79 -3.68 7.20
N VAL A 158 -12.05 -3.25 7.30
CA VAL A 158 -12.98 -3.11 6.18
C VAL A 158 -13.50 -1.69 6.12
N GLU A 159 -13.41 -1.05 4.96
CA GLU A 159 -13.84 0.33 4.71
C GLU A 159 -14.62 0.41 3.39
N GLY A 160 -15.85 0.92 3.41
CA GLY A 160 -16.59 1.27 2.20
C GLY A 160 -16.14 2.64 1.69
N LEU A 161 -15.65 2.70 0.46
CA LEU A 161 -15.22 3.95 -0.16
C LEU A 161 -16.35 4.62 -0.95
N SER A 162 -16.33 5.95 -1.09
CA SER A 162 -17.38 6.72 -1.80
C SER A 162 -17.51 6.37 -3.30
N ASN A 163 -16.46 5.78 -3.88
CA ASN A 163 -16.46 5.30 -5.27
C ASN A 163 -17.02 3.87 -5.43
N GLY A 164 -17.60 3.29 -4.37
CA GLY A 164 -18.20 1.95 -4.38
C GLY A 164 -17.22 0.79 -4.19
N ILE A 165 -15.92 1.06 -4.01
CA ILE A 165 -14.93 0.05 -3.69
C ILE A 165 -14.98 -0.27 -2.19
N VAL A 166 -14.90 -1.54 -1.83
CA VAL A 166 -14.64 -1.97 -0.46
C VAL A 166 -13.14 -2.18 -0.31
N LYS A 167 -12.52 -1.37 0.56
CA LYS A 167 -11.10 -1.51 0.89
C LYS A 167 -10.94 -2.44 2.08
N VAL A 168 -9.98 -3.35 2.00
CA VAL A 168 -9.70 -4.35 3.03
C VAL A 168 -8.22 -4.29 3.39
N ALA A 169 -7.94 -4.12 4.68
CA ALA A 169 -6.59 -4.07 5.24
C ALA A 169 -6.38 -5.28 6.20
N PRO A 170 -6.08 -6.48 5.69
CA PRO A 170 -6.04 -7.69 6.51
C PRO A 170 -4.97 -7.66 7.60
N LEU A 171 -3.90 -6.90 7.38
CA LEU A 171 -2.80 -6.74 8.35
C LEU A 171 -3.03 -5.57 9.33
N ALA A 172 -4.18 -4.88 9.28
CA ALA A 172 -4.39 -3.67 10.09
C ALA A 172 -4.14 -3.88 11.59
N ALA A 173 -4.58 -5.00 12.14
CA ALA A 173 -4.43 -5.35 13.55
C ALA A 173 -3.10 -6.09 13.88
N TRP A 174 -2.29 -6.41 12.85
CA TRP A 174 -1.03 -7.10 13.06
C TRP A 174 0.11 -6.13 13.41
N THR A 175 1.06 -6.64 14.19
CA THR A 175 2.31 -5.96 14.53
C THR A 175 3.42 -6.34 13.58
N ALA A 176 4.45 -5.50 13.47
CA ALA A 176 5.66 -5.81 12.71
C ALA A 176 6.31 -7.12 13.19
N LYS A 177 6.25 -7.40 14.51
CA LYS A 177 6.74 -8.66 15.08
C LYS A 177 5.98 -9.88 14.53
N GLN A 178 4.66 -9.80 14.39
CA GLN A 178 3.84 -10.89 13.84
C GLN A 178 4.13 -11.11 12.35
N VAL A 179 4.27 -10.02 11.58
CA VAL A 179 4.66 -10.11 10.17
C VAL A 179 6.04 -10.74 10.01
N HIS A 180 7.02 -10.30 10.83
CA HIS A 180 8.36 -10.87 10.82
C HIS A 180 8.36 -12.36 11.18
N ALA A 181 7.60 -12.78 12.21
CA ALA A 181 7.45 -14.18 12.58
C ALA A 181 6.87 -15.00 11.43
N TYR A 182 5.82 -14.50 10.77
CA TYR A 182 5.23 -15.14 9.60
C TYR A 182 6.22 -15.28 8.44
N MET A 183 6.95 -14.21 8.11
CA MET A 183 7.95 -14.23 7.04
C MET A 183 9.05 -15.25 7.33
N THR A 184 9.52 -15.32 8.58
CA THR A 184 10.54 -16.29 9.02
C THR A 184 10.02 -17.72 8.92
N GLN A 185 8.81 -17.98 9.44
CA GLN A 185 8.16 -19.30 9.40
C GLN A 185 8.04 -19.84 7.98
N HIS A 186 7.66 -18.96 7.04
CA HIS A 186 7.44 -19.33 5.64
C HIS A 186 8.67 -19.11 4.75
N ARG A 187 9.83 -18.75 5.32
CA ARG A 187 11.10 -18.50 4.61
C ARG A 187 10.94 -17.50 3.44
N LEU A 188 10.13 -16.46 3.67
CA LEU A 188 9.87 -15.44 2.67
C LEU A 188 11.06 -14.47 2.57
N PRO A 189 11.42 -14.00 1.38
CA PRO A 189 12.53 -13.08 1.23
C PRO A 189 12.18 -11.69 1.74
N TYR A 190 13.12 -11.07 2.45
CA TYR A 190 13.06 -9.65 2.80
C TYR A 190 13.50 -8.79 1.63
N HIS A 191 13.00 -7.56 1.61
CA HIS A 191 13.48 -6.56 0.66
C HIS A 191 14.99 -6.29 0.88
N PRO A 192 15.85 -6.21 -0.18
CA PRO A 192 17.29 -6.05 -0.01
C PRO A 192 17.70 -4.84 0.84
N LEU A 193 16.99 -3.72 0.73
CA LEU A 193 17.26 -2.52 1.53
C LEU A 193 16.98 -2.69 3.02
N TRP A 194 16.19 -3.69 3.44
CA TRP A 194 16.00 -4.04 4.84
C TRP A 194 17.34 -4.30 5.53
N PHE A 195 18.19 -5.10 4.90
CA PHE A 195 19.53 -5.42 5.42
C PHE A 195 20.48 -4.21 5.43
N GLN A 196 20.12 -3.14 4.76
CA GLN A 196 20.83 -1.87 4.77
C GLN A 196 20.28 -0.86 5.79
N GLY A 197 19.26 -1.26 6.59
CA GLY A 197 18.68 -0.44 7.64
C GLY A 197 17.49 0.42 7.20
N TYR A 198 16.88 0.16 6.05
CA TYR A 198 15.63 0.79 5.66
C TYR A 198 14.45 0.05 6.28
N THR A 199 13.66 0.73 7.08
CA THR A 199 12.50 0.17 7.78
C THR A 199 11.18 0.42 7.05
N SER A 200 11.11 1.45 6.20
CA SER A 200 9.97 1.77 5.35
C SER A 200 10.46 2.16 3.97
N ILE A 201 9.96 1.49 2.93
CA ILE A 201 10.43 1.66 1.55
C ILE A 201 9.29 2.14 0.66
N GLY A 202 9.57 3.15 -0.16
CA GLY A 202 8.68 3.66 -1.21
C GLY A 202 9.49 4.13 -2.41
N CYS A 203 9.13 5.27 -3.03
CA CYS A 203 9.93 5.83 -4.10
C CYS A 203 11.28 6.36 -3.57
N ALA A 204 12.35 6.22 -4.35
CA ALA A 204 13.71 6.62 -3.96
C ALA A 204 13.83 8.12 -3.66
N LEU A 205 13.04 8.96 -4.34
CA LEU A 205 13.05 10.41 -4.13
C LEU A 205 12.66 10.85 -2.70
N HIS A 206 11.86 10.04 -2.00
CA HIS A 206 11.27 10.41 -0.72
C HIS A 206 11.49 9.33 0.35
N THR A 207 12.56 8.55 0.20
CA THR A 207 12.90 7.48 1.14
C THR A 207 14.38 7.49 1.45
N GLN A 208 14.70 7.63 2.71
CA GLN A 208 16.01 7.40 3.27
C GLN A 208 15.92 6.47 4.49
N LYS A 209 17.02 6.13 5.10
CA LYS A 209 17.04 5.40 6.36
C LYS A 209 16.31 6.20 7.43
N PRO A 210 15.68 5.55 8.43
CA PRO A 210 14.99 6.26 9.49
C PRO A 210 15.94 7.21 10.21
N VAL A 211 15.47 8.43 10.45
CA VAL A 211 16.22 9.46 11.20
C VAL A 211 15.92 9.40 12.70
N ASP A 212 14.79 8.82 13.08
CA ASP A 212 14.40 8.48 14.45
C ASP A 212 14.24 6.96 14.55
N PRO A 213 15.02 6.28 15.42
CA PRO A 213 14.94 4.83 15.61
C PRO A 213 13.59 4.37 16.18
N ASN A 214 12.82 5.26 16.81
CA ASN A 214 11.51 4.98 17.38
C ASN A 214 10.35 5.16 16.37
N ASP A 215 10.63 5.80 15.23
CA ASP A 215 9.67 5.95 14.12
C ASP A 215 10.23 5.28 12.86
N PRO A 216 9.74 4.06 12.53
CA PRO A 216 10.18 3.34 11.34
C PRO A 216 9.96 4.09 10.03
N ARG A 217 9.08 5.09 10.01
CA ARG A 217 8.77 5.89 8.83
C ARG A 217 9.42 7.27 8.81
N SER A 218 10.22 7.63 9.82
CA SER A 218 10.88 8.93 9.90
C SER A 218 11.82 9.24 8.73
N GLY A 219 12.26 8.22 7.98
CA GLY A 219 12.99 8.36 6.73
C GLY A 219 12.12 8.67 5.50
N ARG A 220 10.77 8.70 5.65
CA ARG A 220 9.85 9.02 4.56
C ARG A 220 9.53 10.50 4.55
N TRP A 221 9.77 11.18 3.42
CA TRP A 221 9.61 12.64 3.29
C TRP A 221 10.30 13.42 4.42
N ALA A 222 11.44 12.95 4.88
CA ALA A 222 12.17 13.59 5.98
C ALA A 222 12.40 15.08 5.72
N GLY A 223 12.02 15.94 6.68
CA GLY A 223 12.10 17.40 6.55
C GLY A 223 10.99 18.07 5.73
N GLN A 224 10.00 17.31 5.21
CA GLN A 224 8.97 17.89 4.33
C GLN A 224 7.59 18.02 4.99
N GLY A 225 7.43 17.65 6.26
CA GLY A 225 6.16 17.74 6.98
C GLY A 225 5.06 16.81 6.45
N LYS A 226 5.39 15.87 5.57
CA LYS A 226 4.50 14.90 4.95
C LYS A 226 4.75 13.51 5.51
N THR A 227 3.70 12.72 5.70
CA THR A 227 3.78 11.38 6.28
C THR A 227 3.23 10.28 5.38
N GLU A 228 2.35 10.63 4.41
CA GLU A 228 1.69 9.69 3.52
C GLU A 228 1.66 10.16 2.07
N CYS A 229 1.69 9.22 1.13
CA CYS A 229 1.66 9.53 -0.31
C CYS A 229 0.25 9.78 -0.89
N GLY A 230 -0.79 9.65 -0.06
CA GLY A 230 -2.17 9.93 -0.44
C GLY A 230 -2.87 8.87 -1.30
N ILE A 231 -2.23 7.75 -1.67
CA ILE A 231 -2.91 6.70 -2.45
C ILE A 231 -4.04 6.03 -1.65
N HIS A 232 -3.92 5.97 -0.34
CA HIS A 232 -4.92 5.36 0.54
C HIS A 232 -6.10 6.29 0.83
N GLU A 233 -6.04 7.53 0.32
CA GLU A 233 -7.14 8.51 0.36
C GLU A 233 -8.02 8.45 -0.90
N ILE A 234 -7.70 7.60 -1.88
CA ILE A 234 -8.53 7.40 -3.07
C ILE A 234 -9.90 6.87 -2.63
N GLY A 235 -10.96 7.57 -3.06
CA GLY A 235 -12.34 7.22 -2.72
C GLY A 235 -12.77 7.62 -1.30
N LYS A 236 -11.93 8.34 -0.54
CA LYS A 236 -12.36 9.00 0.69
C LYS A 236 -12.88 10.41 0.39
N PRO A 237 -13.82 10.92 1.18
CA PRO A 237 -14.22 12.33 1.09
C PRO A 237 -12.99 13.22 1.35
N PRO A 238 -12.89 14.40 0.71
CA PRO A 238 -11.81 15.33 0.99
C PRO A 238 -11.78 15.65 2.49
N ALA A 239 -10.57 15.65 3.08
CA ALA A 239 -10.42 16.07 4.46
C ALA A 239 -10.97 17.48 4.64
N PRO A 240 -11.66 17.77 5.77
CA PRO A 240 -12.10 19.12 6.04
C PRO A 240 -10.88 20.06 6.01
N PRO A 241 -11.04 21.29 5.49
CA PRO A 241 -9.93 22.24 5.42
C PRO A 241 -9.33 22.40 6.81
N THR A 242 -8.07 22.08 6.97
CA THR A 242 -7.34 22.38 8.21
C THR A 242 -7.40 23.89 8.37
N SER A 243 -8.01 24.34 9.44
CA SER A 243 -8.02 25.75 9.83
C SER A 243 -6.54 26.17 9.90
N GLY A 244 -6.10 26.94 8.91
CA GLY A 244 -4.75 27.51 8.87
C GLY A 244 -4.46 28.26 10.15
N PRO A 245 -3.19 28.48 10.51
CA PRO A 245 -2.83 29.23 11.70
C PRO A 245 -3.52 30.59 11.62
N LYS A 246 -4.34 30.91 12.63
CA LYS A 246 -4.81 32.28 12.82
C LYS A 246 -3.56 33.11 13.07
N THR A 247 -3.14 33.85 12.08
CA THR A 247 -2.14 34.91 12.23
C THR A 247 -2.63 35.88 13.30
N PRO A 248 -1.74 36.30 14.20
CA PRO A 248 -2.05 37.25 15.25
C PRO A 248 -2.39 38.65 14.73
#